data_39e3dc21fa071d2a46357bff99b2c728
#
_entry.id   39e3dc21fa071d2a46357bff99b2c728
#
_cell.length_a   1.000
_cell.length_b   1.000
_cell.length_c   1.000
_cell.angle_alpha   90.00
_cell.angle_beta   90.00
_cell.angle_gamma   90.00
#
_symmetry.space_group_name_H-M   'P 1'
#
loop_
_entity.id
_entity.type
_entity.pdbx_description
1 polymer ?
#
loop_
_entity_poly.entity_id
_entity_poly.type
_entity_poly.pdbx_seq_one_letter_code
_entity_poly.pdbx_strand_id
1 'polypeptide(L)'
;MKQNPDLTINIRGRLLDFRRPWIMGILNVTSDSFYAGCRGEDAASVAARVRAIRDEGADCIDIGACSTRPGSEPVDEATELRRLSDAIAIVRRDWPEATVSVDTYRAGVARRCVEAGADIINDISGGRLDPDMFDTVADLQVPYVMTHMRGTPATMQSLAHYADVTADVITELAFGIRELRERGVCDIIVDPGFGFAKDVEQNYRLLASLEEICRIGLPVLVGVSRKSMIWRPLGITPAEALPGTIALNAFALLHGASILRVHDVAAAVQTREVILKLTTDNRQITTL
;
A
#
# COMPACT_ATOMS: atom_id res chain seq x y z
N MET A 1 -5.54 -14.31 16.88
CA MET A 1 -5.09 -14.03 15.51
C MET A 1 -4.69 -15.35 14.85
N LYS A 2 -5.42 -15.86 13.88
CA LYS A 2 -4.92 -16.92 12.98
C LYS A 2 -4.14 -16.18 11.87
N GLN A 3 -2.86 -15.86 12.11
CA GLN A 3 -1.98 -15.56 10.98
C GLN A 3 -1.97 -16.82 10.12
N ASN A 4 -2.27 -16.66 8.83
CA ASN A 4 -2.05 -17.76 7.89
C ASN A 4 -0.53 -17.88 7.69
N PRO A 5 0.14 -18.90 8.26
CA PRO A 5 1.60 -18.99 8.23
C PRO A 5 2.15 -19.26 6.82
N ASP A 6 1.26 -19.52 5.86
CA ASP A 6 1.61 -19.97 4.52
C ASP A 6 1.55 -18.85 3.47
N LEU A 7 1.22 -17.59 3.89
CA LEU A 7 1.23 -16.46 2.96
C LEU A 7 2.66 -16.04 2.65
N THR A 8 3.04 -16.15 1.39
CA THR A 8 4.36 -15.75 0.89
C THR A 8 4.24 -14.99 -0.42
N ILE A 9 5.25 -14.18 -0.73
CA ILE A 9 5.47 -13.58 -2.05
C ILE A 9 6.92 -13.80 -2.46
N ASN A 10 7.15 -13.88 -3.77
CA ASN A 10 8.49 -14.00 -4.32
C ASN A 10 9.02 -12.61 -4.72
N ILE A 11 10.10 -12.18 -4.09
CA ILE A 11 10.82 -10.96 -4.48
C ILE A 11 12.24 -11.32 -4.88
N ARG A 12 12.60 -11.10 -6.13
CA ARG A 12 13.94 -11.42 -6.68
C ARG A 12 14.39 -12.86 -6.41
N GLY A 13 13.49 -13.84 -6.54
CA GLY A 13 13.77 -15.25 -6.28
C GLY A 13 13.82 -15.64 -4.80
N ARG A 14 13.47 -14.74 -3.89
CA ARG A 14 13.38 -15.02 -2.46
C ARG A 14 11.93 -15.06 -2.02
N LEU A 15 11.52 -16.16 -1.39
CA LEU A 15 10.22 -16.24 -0.73
C LEU A 15 10.27 -15.47 0.59
N LEU A 16 9.40 -14.47 0.70
CA LEU A 16 9.22 -13.66 1.90
C LEU A 16 7.84 -13.93 2.49
N ASP A 17 7.78 -14.11 3.80
CA ASP A 17 6.54 -14.43 4.51
C ASP A 17 5.98 -13.23 5.29
N PHE A 18 4.74 -13.36 5.74
CA PHE A 18 4.03 -12.34 6.51
C PHE A 18 3.75 -12.79 7.96
N ARG A 19 4.51 -13.76 8.48
CA ARG A 19 4.42 -14.15 9.91
C ARG A 19 4.69 -12.97 10.83
N ARG A 20 5.54 -12.07 10.39
CA ARG A 20 5.69 -10.72 10.94
C ARG A 20 5.12 -9.73 9.93
N PRO A 21 3.99 -9.06 10.21
CA PRO A 21 3.40 -8.11 9.28
C PRO A 21 4.40 -7.03 8.86
N TRP A 22 4.39 -6.65 7.60
CA TRP A 22 5.33 -5.66 7.06
C TRP A 22 4.86 -4.24 7.33
N ILE A 23 5.81 -3.34 7.55
CA ILE A 23 5.60 -1.90 7.56
C ILE A 23 6.13 -1.32 6.26
N MET A 24 5.22 -0.84 5.42
CA MET A 24 5.49 -0.20 4.15
C MET A 24 5.50 1.32 4.34
N GLY A 25 6.70 1.92 4.30
CA GLY A 25 6.87 3.36 4.47
C GLY A 25 6.55 4.13 3.19
N ILE A 26 5.73 5.18 3.28
CA ILE A 26 5.33 6.02 2.15
C ILE A 26 6.42 7.05 1.84
N LEU A 27 6.85 7.08 0.58
CA LEU A 27 7.70 8.13 0.02
C LEU A 27 6.97 8.84 -1.12
N ASN A 28 6.39 10.00 -0.84
CA ASN A 28 5.75 10.82 -1.87
C ASN A 28 6.79 11.75 -2.51
N VAL A 29 6.93 11.68 -3.84
CA VAL A 29 7.83 12.50 -4.65
C VAL A 29 7.01 13.39 -5.62
N THR A 30 6.15 14.24 -5.03
CA THR A 30 5.24 15.14 -5.76
C THR A 30 5.93 16.46 -6.14
N SER A 31 5.21 17.37 -6.84
CA SER A 31 5.73 18.64 -7.39
C SER A 31 6.40 19.58 -6.37
N ASP A 32 5.97 19.51 -5.11
CA ASP A 32 6.54 20.32 -4.04
C ASP A 32 7.95 19.86 -3.64
N SER A 33 8.33 18.63 -4.07
CA SER A 33 9.62 18.00 -3.81
C SER A 33 10.59 18.04 -4.99
N PHE A 34 10.15 18.48 -6.21
CA PHE A 34 10.95 18.47 -7.44
C PHE A 34 10.74 19.75 -8.28
N TYR A 35 10.96 20.92 -7.71
CA TYR A 35 10.90 22.17 -8.50
C TYR A 35 12.13 22.31 -9.40
N ALA A 36 11.93 22.72 -10.66
CA ALA A 36 12.96 22.69 -11.73
C ALA A 36 14.23 23.56 -11.45
N GLY A 37 14.24 24.33 -10.37
CA GLY A 37 15.37 25.19 -9.96
C GLY A 37 16.25 24.64 -8.83
N CYS A 38 15.79 23.60 -8.08
CA CYS A 38 16.42 23.15 -6.83
C CYS A 38 16.78 21.66 -6.81
N ARG A 39 17.19 21.09 -7.95
CA ARG A 39 17.44 19.63 -8.09
C ARG A 39 18.34 19.00 -7.02
N GLY A 40 19.26 19.75 -6.45
CA GLY A 40 20.16 19.25 -5.41
C GLY A 40 19.50 19.17 -4.02
N GLU A 41 18.69 20.16 -3.66
CA GLU A 41 17.99 20.20 -2.36
C GLU A 41 16.86 19.18 -2.31
N ASP A 42 16.14 19.00 -3.41
CA ASP A 42 15.07 18.01 -3.56
C ASP A 42 15.60 16.57 -3.44
N ALA A 43 16.70 16.25 -4.14
CA ALA A 43 17.35 14.94 -4.03
C ALA A 43 17.88 14.68 -2.61
N ALA A 44 18.40 15.70 -1.92
CA ALA A 44 18.84 15.58 -0.54
C ALA A 44 17.68 15.36 0.43
N SER A 45 16.53 16.00 0.21
CA SER A 45 15.30 15.80 0.99
C SER A 45 14.74 14.38 0.80
N VAL A 46 14.66 13.89 -0.44
CA VAL A 46 14.26 12.53 -0.75
C VAL A 46 15.20 11.53 -0.08
N ALA A 47 16.53 11.73 -0.21
CA ALA A 47 17.52 10.87 0.42
C ALA A 47 17.42 10.88 1.96
N ALA A 48 17.15 12.04 2.57
CA ALA A 48 16.92 12.14 4.01
C ALA A 48 15.66 11.34 4.43
N ARG A 49 14.58 11.44 3.66
CA ARG A 49 13.36 10.69 3.93
C ARG A 49 13.55 9.18 3.74
N VAL A 50 14.28 8.75 2.71
CA VAL A 50 14.65 7.33 2.50
C VAL A 50 15.40 6.79 3.72
N ARG A 51 16.42 7.51 4.19
CA ARG A 51 17.16 7.13 5.39
C ARG A 51 16.28 7.08 6.64
N ALA A 52 15.40 8.06 6.82
CA ALA A 52 14.46 8.07 7.95
C ALA A 52 13.55 6.84 7.91
N ILE A 53 12.93 6.52 6.77
CA ILE A 53 12.07 5.33 6.60
C ILE A 53 12.84 4.04 6.95
N ARG A 54 14.08 3.90 6.48
CA ARG A 54 14.96 2.77 6.80
C ARG A 54 15.27 2.71 8.29
N ASP A 55 15.76 3.80 8.86
CA ASP A 55 16.24 3.86 10.26
C ASP A 55 15.10 3.74 11.27
N GLU A 56 13.86 4.13 10.88
CA GLU A 56 12.62 3.90 11.61
C GLU A 56 12.17 2.42 11.56
N GLY A 57 12.78 1.57 10.72
CA GLY A 57 12.58 0.12 10.69
C GLY A 57 11.46 -0.34 9.75
N ALA A 58 11.24 0.34 8.63
CA ALA A 58 10.35 -0.15 7.58
C ALA A 58 10.90 -1.45 6.95
N ASP A 59 9.99 -2.35 6.55
CA ASP A 59 10.35 -3.58 5.84
C ASP A 59 10.40 -3.34 4.31
N CYS A 60 9.65 -2.36 3.81
CA CYS A 60 9.67 -1.91 2.42
C CYS A 60 9.32 -0.43 2.29
N ILE A 61 9.61 0.15 1.15
CA ILE A 61 9.33 1.55 0.80
C ILE A 61 8.41 1.60 -0.41
N ASP A 62 7.37 2.44 -0.38
CA ASP A 62 6.42 2.63 -1.47
C ASP A 62 6.53 4.05 -2.02
N ILE A 63 6.95 4.17 -3.28
CA ILE A 63 7.27 5.44 -3.94
C ILE A 63 6.10 5.87 -4.82
N GLY A 64 5.50 7.02 -4.52
CA GLY A 64 4.42 7.61 -5.31
C GLY A 64 4.78 8.99 -5.86
N ALA A 65 4.62 9.19 -7.17
CA ALA A 65 4.91 10.45 -7.84
C ALA A 65 3.66 11.28 -8.18
N CYS A 66 2.48 10.69 -8.01
CA CYS A 66 1.19 11.33 -8.27
C CYS A 66 0.41 11.45 -6.96
N SER A 67 -0.29 12.58 -6.79
CA SER A 67 -1.26 12.69 -5.69
C SER A 67 -2.59 12.08 -6.12
N THR A 68 -3.09 11.13 -5.34
CA THR A 68 -4.42 10.52 -5.54
C THR A 68 -5.51 11.22 -4.74
N ARG A 69 -5.20 12.37 -4.13
CA ARG A 69 -6.19 13.19 -3.41
C ARG A 69 -7.19 13.80 -4.38
N PRO A 70 -8.49 13.85 -4.03
CA PRO A 70 -9.46 14.56 -4.83
C PRO A 70 -9.03 16.01 -5.11
N GLY A 71 -9.05 16.42 -6.40
CA GLY A 71 -8.67 17.77 -6.81
C GLY A 71 -7.19 18.01 -7.05
N SER A 72 -6.33 16.99 -6.94
CA SER A 72 -4.93 17.11 -7.37
C SER A 72 -4.83 17.18 -8.89
N GLU A 73 -3.89 18.00 -9.40
CA GLU A 73 -3.61 18.07 -10.82
C GLU A 73 -3.02 16.75 -11.34
N PRO A 74 -3.49 16.27 -12.50
CA PRO A 74 -2.91 15.08 -13.12
C PRO A 74 -1.45 15.33 -13.50
N VAL A 75 -0.59 14.37 -13.20
CA VAL A 75 0.81 14.36 -13.64
C VAL A 75 0.88 13.57 -14.94
N ASP A 76 1.59 14.10 -15.95
CA ASP A 76 1.84 13.38 -17.19
C ASP A 76 2.81 12.19 -16.96
N GLU A 77 2.73 11.20 -17.84
CA GLU A 77 3.48 9.94 -17.73
C GLU A 77 5.00 10.15 -17.70
N ALA A 78 5.52 11.05 -18.53
CA ALA A 78 6.96 11.31 -18.61
C ALA A 78 7.48 11.95 -17.30
N THR A 79 6.70 12.84 -16.72
CA THR A 79 7.03 13.47 -15.42
C THR A 79 6.94 12.46 -14.27
N GLU A 80 5.91 11.60 -14.25
CA GLU A 80 5.77 10.52 -13.28
C GLU A 80 6.96 9.58 -13.34
N LEU A 81 7.26 9.06 -14.54
CA LEU A 81 8.37 8.14 -14.76
C LEU A 81 9.71 8.73 -14.31
N ARG A 82 9.98 9.97 -14.65
CA ARG A 82 11.23 10.64 -14.23
C ARG A 82 11.33 10.70 -12.71
N ARG A 83 10.28 11.17 -12.03
CA ARG A 83 10.26 11.29 -10.55
C ARG A 83 10.47 9.94 -9.88
N LEU A 84 9.78 8.90 -10.35
CA LEU A 84 9.93 7.55 -9.82
C LEU A 84 11.32 6.99 -10.06
N SER A 85 11.87 7.15 -11.27
CA SER A 85 13.22 6.65 -11.62
C SER A 85 14.30 7.33 -10.77
N ASP A 86 14.21 8.66 -10.59
CA ASP A 86 15.16 9.41 -9.75
C ASP A 86 15.08 8.94 -8.29
N ALA A 87 13.86 8.72 -7.77
CA ALA A 87 13.67 8.24 -6.40
C ALA A 87 14.16 6.79 -6.22
N ILE A 88 13.88 5.89 -7.18
CA ILE A 88 14.40 4.52 -7.17
C ILE A 88 15.92 4.53 -7.12
N ALA A 89 16.58 5.36 -7.94
CA ALA A 89 18.05 5.46 -7.94
C ALA A 89 18.59 5.92 -6.57
N ILE A 90 17.92 6.87 -5.90
CA ILE A 90 18.27 7.31 -4.55
C ILE A 90 18.10 6.16 -3.55
N VAL A 91 16.97 5.43 -3.59
CA VAL A 91 16.74 4.29 -2.69
C VAL A 91 17.80 3.22 -2.91
N ARG A 92 18.09 2.85 -4.16
CA ARG A 92 19.09 1.83 -4.47
C ARG A 92 20.51 2.20 -4.04
N ARG A 93 20.83 3.51 -4.01
CA ARG A 93 22.11 4.03 -3.50
C ARG A 93 22.17 4.01 -1.97
N ASP A 94 21.12 4.52 -1.28
CA ASP A 94 21.14 4.79 0.16
C ASP A 94 20.59 3.60 1.01
N TRP A 95 19.84 2.68 0.35
CA TRP A 95 19.29 1.46 0.94
C TRP A 95 19.24 0.33 -0.11
N PRO A 96 20.39 -0.24 -0.53
CA PRO A 96 20.48 -1.19 -1.65
C PRO A 96 19.61 -2.43 -1.50
N GLU A 97 19.45 -2.93 -0.27
CA GLU A 97 18.67 -4.13 0.08
C GLU A 97 17.17 -3.88 0.20
N ALA A 98 16.71 -2.62 0.13
CA ALA A 98 15.30 -2.27 0.25
C ALA A 98 14.42 -3.08 -0.70
N THR A 99 13.27 -3.52 -0.21
CA THR A 99 12.14 -3.87 -1.08
C THR A 99 11.46 -2.58 -1.51
N VAL A 100 11.45 -2.32 -2.83
CA VAL A 100 10.92 -1.09 -3.42
C VAL A 100 9.61 -1.37 -4.12
N SER A 101 8.55 -0.76 -3.64
CA SER A 101 7.24 -0.69 -4.28
C SER A 101 7.08 0.64 -5.02
N VAL A 102 6.37 0.64 -6.14
CA VAL A 102 6.02 1.85 -6.89
C VAL A 102 4.50 1.97 -7.01
N ASP A 103 3.98 3.14 -6.59
CA ASP A 103 2.57 3.49 -6.65
C ASP A 103 2.30 4.12 -8.03
N THR A 104 1.79 3.31 -8.96
CA THR A 104 1.40 3.72 -10.31
C THR A 104 0.30 2.84 -10.88
N TYR A 105 -0.62 3.44 -11.63
CA TYR A 105 -1.66 2.74 -12.39
C TYR A 105 -1.36 2.68 -13.90
N ARG A 106 -0.17 3.11 -14.34
CA ARG A 106 0.24 3.12 -15.75
C ARG A 106 1.18 1.95 -16.03
N ALA A 107 0.80 1.08 -16.96
CA ALA A 107 1.56 -0.11 -17.32
C ALA A 107 2.96 0.24 -17.87
N GLY A 108 3.06 1.27 -18.71
CA GLY A 108 4.34 1.74 -19.25
C GLY A 108 5.29 2.24 -18.17
N VAL A 109 4.78 3.00 -17.20
CA VAL A 109 5.56 3.47 -16.03
C VAL A 109 5.99 2.30 -15.16
N ALA A 110 5.06 1.37 -14.85
CA ALA A 110 5.35 0.17 -14.06
C ALA A 110 6.51 -0.64 -14.64
N ARG A 111 6.49 -0.93 -15.95
CA ARG A 111 7.56 -1.64 -16.66
C ARG A 111 8.91 -0.96 -16.49
N ARG A 112 8.95 0.34 -16.76
CA ARG A 112 10.20 1.13 -16.66
C ARG A 112 10.72 1.22 -15.22
N CYS A 113 9.83 1.31 -14.23
CA CYS A 113 10.22 1.32 -12.82
C CYS A 113 10.80 -0.03 -12.38
N VAL A 114 10.25 -1.16 -12.84
CA VAL A 114 10.82 -2.49 -12.56
C VAL A 114 12.19 -2.64 -13.22
N GLU A 115 12.36 -2.20 -14.46
CA GLU A 115 13.66 -2.14 -15.14
C GLU A 115 14.68 -1.27 -14.38
N ALA A 116 14.22 -0.19 -13.73
CA ALA A 116 15.05 0.68 -12.90
C ALA A 116 15.32 0.11 -11.49
N GLY A 117 14.68 -1.01 -11.13
CA GLY A 117 14.93 -1.71 -9.90
C GLY A 117 13.78 -1.72 -8.88
N ALA A 118 12.55 -1.38 -9.24
CA ALA A 118 11.39 -1.62 -8.39
C ALA A 118 11.11 -3.13 -8.28
N ASP A 119 10.55 -3.56 -7.15
CA ASP A 119 10.27 -4.96 -6.83
C ASP A 119 8.79 -5.30 -6.82
N ILE A 120 7.94 -4.31 -6.53
CA ILE A 120 6.50 -4.46 -6.35
C ILE A 120 5.82 -3.34 -7.14
N ILE A 121 4.72 -3.66 -7.82
CA ILE A 121 3.83 -2.67 -8.42
C ILE A 121 2.62 -2.52 -7.49
N ASN A 122 2.36 -1.29 -7.03
CA ASN A 122 1.21 -0.92 -6.22
C ASN A 122 0.24 -0.10 -7.08
N ASP A 123 -0.84 -0.73 -7.53
CA ASP A 123 -1.82 -0.10 -8.41
C ASP A 123 -3.12 0.22 -7.66
N ILE A 124 -3.34 1.51 -7.41
CA ILE A 124 -4.56 2.01 -6.75
C ILE A 124 -5.85 1.73 -7.51
N SER A 125 -5.75 1.41 -8.81
CA SER A 125 -6.90 1.15 -9.68
C SER A 125 -7.28 -0.32 -9.78
N GLY A 126 -6.40 -1.22 -9.34
CA GLY A 126 -6.57 -2.66 -9.51
C GLY A 126 -6.67 -3.07 -11.00
N GLY A 127 -5.88 -2.43 -11.88
CA GLY A 127 -5.84 -2.68 -13.32
C GLY A 127 -6.96 -2.03 -14.12
N ARG A 128 -7.80 -1.19 -13.51
CA ARG A 128 -8.98 -0.63 -14.20
C ARG A 128 -8.72 0.65 -14.98
N LEU A 129 -7.62 1.37 -14.69
CA LEU A 129 -7.29 2.63 -15.37
C LEU A 129 -6.38 2.43 -16.58
N ASP A 130 -5.63 1.33 -16.62
CA ASP A 130 -4.78 0.97 -17.76
C ASP A 130 -5.06 -0.49 -18.14
N PRO A 131 -5.65 -0.77 -19.32
CA PRO A 131 -5.99 -2.12 -19.74
C PRO A 131 -4.77 -3.03 -19.94
N ASP A 132 -3.58 -2.47 -20.14
CA ASP A 132 -2.34 -3.22 -20.36
C ASP A 132 -1.66 -3.60 -19.02
N MET A 133 -2.17 -3.14 -17.85
CA MET A 133 -1.51 -3.35 -16.57
C MET A 133 -1.38 -4.83 -16.21
N PHE A 134 -2.44 -5.62 -16.35
CA PHE A 134 -2.40 -7.03 -15.97
C PHE A 134 -1.46 -7.86 -16.85
N ASP A 135 -1.43 -7.60 -18.15
CA ASP A 135 -0.51 -8.26 -19.05
C ASP A 135 0.95 -7.82 -18.78
N THR A 136 1.15 -6.54 -18.44
CA THR A 136 2.47 -6.03 -18.03
C THR A 136 2.97 -6.69 -16.75
N VAL A 137 2.13 -6.83 -15.73
CA VAL A 137 2.51 -7.50 -14.48
C VAL A 137 2.81 -8.98 -14.72
N ALA A 138 2.02 -9.64 -15.58
CA ALA A 138 2.27 -11.03 -15.97
C ALA A 138 3.63 -11.22 -16.65
N ASP A 139 4.00 -10.30 -17.55
CA ASP A 139 5.31 -10.31 -18.21
C ASP A 139 6.46 -10.08 -17.23
N LEU A 140 6.28 -9.15 -16.28
CA LEU A 140 7.33 -8.74 -15.35
C LEU A 140 7.57 -9.74 -14.23
N GLN A 141 6.58 -10.59 -13.91
CA GLN A 141 6.67 -11.59 -12.84
C GLN A 141 7.09 -11.00 -11.49
N VAL A 142 6.57 -9.81 -11.15
CA VAL A 142 6.78 -9.14 -9.86
C VAL A 142 5.49 -9.14 -9.04
N PRO A 143 5.56 -9.08 -7.71
CA PRO A 143 4.37 -8.92 -6.87
C PRO A 143 3.55 -7.69 -7.26
N TYR A 144 2.24 -7.87 -7.22
CA TYR A 144 1.28 -6.83 -7.57
C TYR A 144 0.30 -6.57 -6.44
N VAL A 145 0.23 -5.31 -6.00
CA VAL A 145 -0.79 -4.85 -5.05
C VAL A 145 -2.00 -4.38 -5.86
N MET A 146 -3.08 -5.11 -5.74
CA MET A 146 -4.35 -4.82 -6.38
C MET A 146 -5.28 -4.10 -5.41
N THR A 147 -5.48 -2.80 -5.63
CA THR A 147 -6.36 -1.98 -4.78
C THR A 147 -7.78 -1.93 -5.34
N HIS A 148 -8.77 -2.08 -4.46
CA HIS A 148 -10.16 -1.87 -4.82
C HIS A 148 -10.50 -0.38 -4.90
N MET A 149 -10.85 0.08 -6.09
CA MET A 149 -11.36 1.42 -6.36
C MET A 149 -12.47 1.36 -7.42
N ARG A 150 -13.51 2.16 -7.30
CA ARG A 150 -14.52 2.40 -8.36
C ARG A 150 -14.28 3.77 -8.99
N GLY A 151 -14.26 3.81 -10.34
CA GLY A 151 -14.00 5.04 -11.11
C GLY A 151 -12.55 5.48 -11.09
N THR A 152 -12.33 6.77 -11.09
CA THR A 152 -11.00 7.42 -11.05
C THR A 152 -10.86 8.24 -9.75
N PRO A 153 -9.66 8.70 -9.37
CA PRO A 153 -9.50 9.60 -8.22
C PRO A 153 -10.41 10.83 -8.26
N ALA A 154 -10.75 11.33 -9.45
CA ALA A 154 -11.64 12.47 -9.64
C ALA A 154 -13.13 12.11 -9.46
N THR A 155 -13.53 10.90 -9.81
CA THR A 155 -14.95 10.49 -9.85
C THR A 155 -15.34 9.50 -8.74
N MET A 156 -14.38 8.90 -8.05
CA MET A 156 -14.59 7.81 -7.09
C MET A 156 -15.60 8.14 -5.97
N GLN A 157 -15.66 9.39 -5.51
CA GLN A 157 -16.55 9.76 -4.41
C GLN A 157 -18.03 9.70 -4.81
N SER A 158 -18.37 9.98 -6.08
CA SER A 158 -19.72 9.83 -6.60
C SER A 158 -20.13 8.38 -6.84
N LEU A 159 -19.21 7.44 -6.73
CA LEU A 159 -19.43 6.01 -6.95
C LEU A 159 -19.40 5.19 -5.64
N ALA A 160 -19.43 5.86 -4.49
CA ALA A 160 -19.48 5.25 -3.17
C ALA A 160 -20.87 4.69 -2.84
N HIS A 161 -21.42 3.86 -3.72
CA HIS A 161 -22.72 3.22 -3.58
C HIS A 161 -22.56 1.70 -3.50
N TYR A 162 -22.85 1.12 -2.34
CA TYR A 162 -22.70 -0.31 -2.05
C TYR A 162 -24.02 -0.82 -1.44
N ALA A 163 -24.45 -2.01 -1.85
CA ALA A 163 -25.50 -2.74 -1.13
C ALA A 163 -24.92 -3.30 0.18
N ASP A 164 -23.77 -3.94 0.08
CA ASP A 164 -22.89 -4.34 1.18
C ASP A 164 -21.44 -4.07 0.76
N VAL A 165 -20.79 -3.11 1.43
CA VAL A 165 -19.44 -2.67 1.05
C VAL A 165 -18.43 -3.80 1.15
N THR A 166 -18.55 -4.70 2.12
CA THR A 166 -17.62 -5.82 2.31
C THR A 166 -17.79 -6.87 1.24
N ALA A 167 -19.03 -7.31 1.01
CA ALA A 167 -19.36 -8.31 0.00
C ALA A 167 -19.02 -7.82 -1.42
N ASP A 168 -19.35 -6.56 -1.73
CA ASP A 168 -19.06 -5.96 -3.04
C ASP A 168 -17.54 -5.88 -3.26
N VAL A 169 -16.77 -5.39 -2.27
CA VAL A 169 -15.29 -5.30 -2.34
C VAL A 169 -14.68 -6.69 -2.55
N ILE A 170 -15.09 -7.69 -1.78
CA ILE A 170 -14.59 -9.07 -1.93
C ILE A 170 -14.90 -9.60 -3.33
N THR A 171 -16.10 -9.38 -3.82
CA THR A 171 -16.52 -9.85 -5.14
C THR A 171 -15.69 -9.20 -6.25
N GLU A 172 -15.51 -7.87 -6.19
CA GLU A 172 -14.74 -7.15 -7.21
C GLU A 172 -13.24 -7.50 -7.17
N LEU A 173 -12.67 -7.70 -5.98
CA LEU A 173 -11.30 -8.21 -5.84
C LEU A 173 -11.18 -9.63 -6.40
N ALA A 174 -12.15 -10.52 -6.13
CA ALA A 174 -12.12 -11.90 -6.63
C ALA A 174 -12.12 -11.96 -8.16
N PHE A 175 -12.81 -11.06 -8.84
CA PHE A 175 -12.77 -10.96 -10.31
C PHE A 175 -11.36 -10.61 -10.81
N GLY A 176 -10.74 -9.56 -10.27
CA GLY A 176 -9.40 -9.16 -10.69
C GLY A 176 -8.33 -10.21 -10.35
N ILE A 177 -8.45 -10.86 -9.17
CA ILE A 177 -7.56 -11.96 -8.78
C ILE A 177 -7.64 -13.11 -9.79
N ARG A 178 -8.86 -13.48 -10.23
CA ARG A 178 -9.04 -14.52 -11.23
C ARG A 178 -8.35 -14.14 -12.55
N GLU A 179 -8.57 -12.92 -13.03
CA GLU A 179 -7.96 -12.43 -14.28
C GLU A 179 -6.43 -12.41 -14.20
N LEU A 180 -5.85 -12.00 -13.09
CA LEU A 180 -4.40 -12.03 -12.86
C LEU A 180 -3.87 -13.47 -12.86
N ARG A 181 -4.55 -14.40 -12.18
CA ARG A 181 -4.17 -15.82 -12.14
C ARG A 181 -4.27 -16.49 -13.51
N GLU A 182 -5.29 -16.17 -14.31
CA GLU A 182 -5.43 -16.66 -15.68
C GLU A 182 -4.26 -16.22 -16.58
N ARG A 183 -3.60 -15.09 -16.25
CA ARG A 183 -2.38 -14.60 -16.90
C ARG A 183 -1.09 -15.13 -16.26
N GLY A 184 -1.18 -15.99 -15.24
CA GLY A 184 -0.03 -16.58 -14.57
C GLY A 184 0.61 -15.71 -13.48
N VAL A 185 -0.06 -14.64 -13.03
CA VAL A 185 0.42 -13.84 -11.90
C VAL A 185 0.15 -14.61 -10.59
N CYS A 186 1.23 -14.96 -9.86
CA CYS A 186 1.15 -15.74 -8.62
C CYS A 186 1.20 -14.85 -7.36
N ASP A 187 2.01 -13.82 -7.38
CA ASP A 187 2.32 -12.97 -6.22
C ASP A 187 1.38 -11.76 -6.17
N ILE A 188 0.20 -11.96 -5.63
CA ILE A 188 -0.87 -10.96 -5.53
C ILE A 188 -1.03 -10.54 -4.07
N ILE A 189 -1.05 -9.24 -3.81
CA ILE A 189 -1.40 -8.61 -2.55
C ILE A 189 -2.70 -7.85 -2.78
N VAL A 190 -3.67 -7.95 -1.88
CA VAL A 190 -4.94 -7.21 -2.01
C VAL A 190 -4.98 -6.01 -1.07
N ASP A 191 -5.44 -4.87 -1.56
CA ASP A 191 -5.78 -3.69 -0.75
C ASP A 191 -7.30 -3.43 -0.87
N PRO A 192 -8.06 -3.47 0.23
CA PRO A 192 -9.49 -3.15 0.23
C PRO A 192 -9.82 -1.72 -0.21
N GLY A 193 -8.81 -0.86 -0.34
CA GLY A 193 -8.96 0.50 -0.85
C GLY A 193 -9.63 1.44 0.14
N PHE A 194 -9.16 1.50 1.38
CA PHE A 194 -9.66 2.49 2.35
C PHE A 194 -9.48 3.90 1.83
N GLY A 195 -10.55 4.72 1.87
CA GLY A 195 -10.56 6.08 1.35
C GLY A 195 -10.80 6.22 -0.16
N PHE A 196 -10.83 5.11 -0.91
CA PHE A 196 -11.13 5.10 -2.34
C PHE A 196 -12.59 4.67 -2.58
N ALA A 197 -13.38 5.52 -3.25
CA ALA A 197 -14.79 5.25 -3.56
C ALA A 197 -15.62 4.78 -2.35
N LYS A 198 -15.33 5.27 -1.17
CA LYS A 198 -16.00 4.91 0.09
C LYS A 198 -16.15 6.13 0.98
N ASP A 199 -17.32 6.30 1.60
CA ASP A 199 -17.54 7.27 2.65
C ASP A 199 -16.93 6.83 4.00
N VAL A 200 -17.07 7.66 5.03
CA VAL A 200 -16.48 7.39 6.35
C VAL A 200 -17.05 6.11 6.95
N GLU A 201 -18.37 5.93 6.92
CA GLU A 201 -19.03 4.79 7.53
C GLU A 201 -18.70 3.48 6.82
N GLN A 202 -18.68 3.51 5.48
CA GLN A 202 -18.29 2.37 4.65
C GLN A 202 -16.84 1.95 4.93
N ASN A 203 -15.92 2.90 5.13
CA ASN A 203 -14.54 2.60 5.52
C ASN A 203 -14.46 1.90 6.89
N TYR A 204 -15.25 2.35 7.88
CA TYR A 204 -15.29 1.69 9.20
C TYR A 204 -15.92 0.29 9.13
N ARG A 205 -17.01 0.12 8.39
CA ARG A 205 -17.64 -1.21 8.17
C ARG A 205 -16.65 -2.17 7.51
N LEU A 206 -15.97 -1.72 6.45
CA LEU A 206 -14.98 -2.51 5.74
C LEU A 206 -13.80 -2.91 6.63
N LEU A 207 -13.31 -1.98 7.47
CA LEU A 207 -12.23 -2.28 8.41
C LEU A 207 -12.69 -3.25 9.51
N ALA A 208 -13.91 -3.10 10.02
CA ALA A 208 -14.49 -4.02 11.01
C ALA A 208 -14.65 -5.46 10.46
N SER A 209 -14.83 -5.59 9.13
CA SER A 209 -14.94 -6.88 8.43
C SER A 209 -13.61 -7.34 7.81
N LEU A 210 -12.46 -6.84 8.25
CA LEU A 210 -11.15 -7.13 7.64
C LEU A 210 -10.84 -8.65 7.61
N GLU A 211 -11.27 -9.40 8.63
CA GLU A 211 -11.09 -10.86 8.66
C GLU A 211 -11.79 -11.58 7.50
N GLU A 212 -12.91 -11.04 7.02
CA GLU A 212 -13.62 -11.62 5.86
C GLU A 212 -12.80 -11.43 4.58
N ILE A 213 -12.16 -10.28 4.43
CA ILE A 213 -11.24 -10.01 3.32
C ILE A 213 -10.02 -10.93 3.40
N CYS A 214 -9.47 -11.13 4.59
CA CYS A 214 -8.33 -12.05 4.79
C CYS A 214 -8.67 -13.51 4.42
N ARG A 215 -9.95 -13.91 4.41
CA ARG A 215 -10.39 -15.24 3.95
C ARG A 215 -10.21 -15.47 2.45
N ILE A 216 -9.93 -14.42 1.67
CA ILE A 216 -9.51 -14.56 0.26
C ILE A 216 -8.22 -15.41 0.17
N GLY A 217 -7.41 -15.48 1.24
CA GLY A 217 -6.21 -16.31 1.29
C GLY A 217 -5.00 -15.70 0.58
N LEU A 218 -4.97 -14.38 0.43
CA LEU A 218 -3.85 -13.58 -0.07
C LEU A 218 -3.38 -12.60 1.00
N PRO A 219 -2.12 -12.09 0.92
CA PRO A 219 -1.68 -11.01 1.79
C PRO A 219 -2.57 -9.77 1.64
N VAL A 220 -2.94 -9.16 2.78
CA VAL A 220 -3.80 -7.97 2.80
C VAL A 220 -2.99 -6.75 3.22
N LEU A 221 -2.96 -5.74 2.36
CA LEU A 221 -2.40 -4.43 2.64
C LEU A 221 -3.49 -3.51 3.19
N VAL A 222 -3.19 -2.81 4.28
CA VAL A 222 -4.07 -1.82 4.89
C VAL A 222 -3.39 -0.45 4.91
N GLY A 223 -3.99 0.50 4.21
CA GLY A 223 -3.52 1.89 4.14
C GLY A 223 -4.53 2.86 4.73
N VAL A 224 -4.56 3.03 6.06
CA VAL A 224 -5.46 3.97 6.77
C VAL A 224 -4.77 5.23 7.29
N SER A 225 -3.43 5.28 7.19
CA SER A 225 -2.60 6.33 7.78
C SER A 225 -3.04 7.73 7.37
N ARG A 226 -3.42 8.53 8.37
CA ARG A 226 -3.85 9.95 8.24
C ARG A 226 -5.00 10.19 7.25
N LYS A 227 -5.82 9.14 6.96
CA LYS A 227 -6.96 9.24 6.04
C LYS A 227 -8.16 9.93 6.66
N SER A 228 -9.07 10.41 5.79
CA SER A 228 -10.25 11.18 6.19
C SER A 228 -11.21 10.43 7.11
N MET A 229 -11.22 9.11 7.04
CA MET A 229 -11.98 8.29 7.97
C MET A 229 -11.57 8.49 9.44
N ILE A 230 -10.33 8.96 9.71
CA ILE A 230 -9.83 9.26 11.06
C ILE A 230 -10.16 10.70 11.45
N TRP A 231 -9.68 11.66 10.68
CA TRP A 231 -9.70 13.05 11.11
C TRP A 231 -11.06 13.74 10.94
N ARG A 232 -11.90 13.32 9.97
CA ARG A 232 -13.25 13.91 9.81
C ARG A 232 -14.18 13.64 11.00
N PRO A 233 -14.37 12.38 11.46
CA PRO A 233 -15.24 12.11 12.61
C PRO A 233 -14.76 12.75 13.92
N LEU A 234 -13.45 12.95 14.05
CA LEU A 234 -12.84 13.54 15.24
C LEU A 234 -12.79 15.07 15.19
N GLY A 235 -13.11 15.70 14.05
CA GLY A 235 -13.03 17.15 13.87
C GLY A 235 -11.60 17.71 13.98
N ILE A 236 -10.59 16.91 13.64
CA ILE A 236 -9.16 17.26 13.71
C ILE A 236 -8.55 17.38 12.31
N THR A 237 -7.29 17.74 12.23
CA THR A 237 -6.53 17.81 10.97
C THR A 237 -5.82 16.49 10.65
N PRO A 238 -5.40 16.25 9.38
CA PRO A 238 -4.54 15.10 9.05
C PRO A 238 -3.22 15.06 9.84
N ALA A 239 -2.68 16.21 10.23
CA ALA A 239 -1.45 16.30 11.03
C ALA A 239 -1.65 15.71 12.44
N GLU A 240 -2.83 15.89 13.02
CA GLU A 240 -3.20 15.41 14.35
C GLU A 240 -3.70 13.96 14.36
N ALA A 241 -3.85 13.32 13.19
CA ALA A 241 -4.47 12.01 13.04
C ALA A 241 -3.56 10.82 13.45
N LEU A 242 -2.36 11.06 14.00
CA LEU A 242 -1.45 9.98 14.39
C LEU A 242 -2.03 9.05 15.47
N PRO A 243 -2.65 9.53 16.57
CA PRO A 243 -3.25 8.62 17.56
C PRO A 243 -4.33 7.70 16.99
N GLY A 244 -5.21 8.26 16.14
CA GLY A 244 -6.23 7.47 15.44
C GLY A 244 -5.64 6.50 14.43
N THR A 245 -4.55 6.88 13.75
CA THR A 245 -3.80 5.99 12.85
C THR A 245 -3.23 4.79 13.63
N ILE A 246 -2.61 5.02 14.79
CA ILE A 246 -2.08 3.96 15.65
C ILE A 246 -3.20 2.99 16.07
N ALA A 247 -4.35 3.52 16.51
CA ALA A 247 -5.48 2.70 16.92
C ALA A 247 -6.02 1.82 15.78
N LEU A 248 -6.21 2.37 14.56
CA LEU A 248 -6.68 1.61 13.42
C LEU A 248 -5.63 0.63 12.88
N ASN A 249 -4.34 0.97 12.95
CA ASN A 249 -3.26 0.04 12.60
C ASN A 249 -3.20 -1.15 13.58
N ALA A 250 -3.36 -0.91 14.88
CA ALA A 250 -3.43 -1.98 15.88
C ALA A 250 -4.63 -2.89 15.62
N PHE A 251 -5.81 -2.31 15.33
CA PHE A 251 -7.00 -3.06 14.96
C PHE A 251 -6.74 -3.90 13.70
N ALA A 252 -6.20 -3.32 12.65
CA ALA A 252 -5.90 -4.01 11.39
C ALA A 252 -4.97 -5.22 11.61
N LEU A 253 -3.90 -5.05 12.40
CA LEU A 253 -2.98 -6.14 12.75
C LEU A 253 -3.67 -7.27 13.50
N LEU A 254 -4.53 -6.95 14.47
CA LEU A 254 -5.30 -7.94 15.22
C LEU A 254 -6.26 -8.73 14.33
N HIS A 255 -6.74 -8.14 13.22
CA HIS A 255 -7.70 -8.73 12.29
C HIS A 255 -7.07 -9.25 10.99
N GLY A 256 -5.74 -9.45 10.97
CA GLY A 256 -5.07 -10.22 9.92
C GLY A 256 -4.40 -9.42 8.81
N ALA A 257 -4.25 -8.10 8.94
CA ALA A 257 -3.45 -7.32 8.00
C ALA A 257 -2.02 -7.88 7.90
N SER A 258 -1.56 -8.09 6.67
CA SER A 258 -0.22 -8.56 6.35
C SER A 258 0.77 -7.41 6.17
N ILE A 259 0.28 -6.26 5.69
CA ILE A 259 1.09 -5.07 5.41
C ILE A 259 0.34 -3.84 5.92
N LEU A 260 1.05 -2.95 6.61
CA LEU A 260 0.57 -1.60 6.94
C LEU A 260 1.30 -0.57 6.09
N ARG A 261 0.57 0.18 5.24
CA ARG A 261 1.12 1.28 4.44
C ARG A 261 0.95 2.60 5.18
N VAL A 262 2.07 3.22 5.59
CA VAL A 262 2.07 4.28 6.60
C VAL A 262 3.00 5.45 6.28
N HIS A 263 2.61 6.65 6.79
CA HIS A 263 3.48 7.83 6.80
C HIS A 263 4.45 7.83 8.00
N ASP A 264 3.99 7.31 9.15
CA ASP A 264 4.66 7.36 10.46
C ASP A 264 5.22 5.96 10.79
N VAL A 265 6.38 5.65 10.19
CA VAL A 265 6.97 4.30 10.23
C VAL A 265 7.30 3.88 11.66
N ALA A 266 8.00 4.72 12.43
CA ALA A 266 8.40 4.40 13.80
C ALA A 266 7.19 4.02 14.69
N ALA A 267 6.08 4.78 14.59
CA ALA A 267 4.86 4.51 15.35
C ALA A 267 4.20 3.19 14.91
N ALA A 268 4.21 2.89 13.61
CA ALA A 268 3.67 1.63 13.08
C ALA A 268 4.52 0.42 13.49
N VAL A 269 5.85 0.55 13.49
CA VAL A 269 6.77 -0.48 13.99
C VAL A 269 6.51 -0.76 15.46
N GLN A 270 6.43 0.28 16.31
CA GLN A 270 6.09 0.11 17.72
C GLN A 270 4.73 -0.57 17.91
N THR A 271 3.71 -0.15 17.14
CA THR A 271 2.39 -0.77 17.16
C THR A 271 2.47 -2.26 16.85
N ARG A 272 3.18 -2.63 15.77
CA ARG A 272 3.37 -4.03 15.39
C ARG A 272 4.05 -4.83 16.51
N GLU A 273 5.14 -4.33 17.10
CA GLU A 273 5.87 -5.07 18.14
C GLU A 273 5.00 -5.30 19.39
N VAL A 274 4.20 -4.30 19.78
CA VAL A 274 3.24 -4.46 20.90
C VAL A 274 2.19 -5.52 20.57
N ILE A 275 1.60 -5.48 19.38
CA ILE A 275 0.58 -6.47 18.97
C ILE A 275 1.18 -7.88 18.88
N LEU A 276 2.39 -8.03 18.35
CA LEU A 276 3.06 -9.33 18.31
C LEU A 276 3.29 -9.92 19.71
N LYS A 277 3.71 -9.11 20.67
CA LYS A 277 3.84 -9.53 22.08
C LYS A 277 2.52 -10.04 22.64
N LEU A 278 1.43 -9.27 22.48
CA LEU A 278 0.09 -9.66 22.95
C LEU A 278 -0.42 -10.97 22.34
N THR A 279 -0.04 -11.26 21.09
CA THR A 279 -0.55 -12.46 20.39
C THR A 279 0.34 -13.69 20.56
N THR A 280 1.62 -13.53 20.91
CA THR A 280 2.56 -14.63 21.12
C THR A 280 2.41 -15.24 22.54
N ASP A 281 2.28 -14.41 23.56
CA ASP A 281 2.16 -14.89 24.97
C ASP A 281 0.84 -15.64 25.24
N ASN A 282 -0.24 -15.29 24.55
CA ASN A 282 -1.52 -16.00 24.68
C ASN A 282 -1.50 -17.45 24.11
N ARG A 283 -0.51 -17.83 23.29
CA ARG A 283 -0.39 -19.21 22.79
C ARG A 283 0.26 -20.15 23.81
N GLN A 284 1.03 -19.64 24.75
CA GLN A 284 1.64 -20.47 25.83
C GLN A 284 0.67 -20.75 26.97
N ILE A 285 -0.38 -19.95 27.15
CA ILE A 285 -1.37 -20.11 28.23
C ILE A 285 -2.45 -21.15 27.88
N THR A 286 -2.67 -21.45 26.59
CA THR A 286 -3.72 -22.38 26.15
C THR A 286 -3.23 -23.84 26.06
N THR A 287 -1.99 -24.13 26.48
CA THR A 287 -1.37 -25.48 26.41
C THR A 287 -1.10 -26.04 27.80
N LEU A 288 -1.75 -25.52 28.84
CA LEU A 288 -1.86 -26.09 30.18
C LEU A 288 -3.33 -26.51 30.42
#